data_d847518581fbcd5a1033dfe0dfeee889
#
_entry.id   d847518581fbcd5a1033dfe0dfeee889
#
_cell.length_a   1.000
_cell.length_b   1.000
_cell.length_c   1.000
_cell.angle_alpha   90.00
_cell.angle_beta   90.00
_cell.angle_gamma   90.00
#
_symmetry.space_group_name_H-M   'P 1'
#
loop_
_entity.id
_entity.type
_entity.pdbx_description
1 polymer ?
#
loop_
_entity_poly.entity_id
_entity_poly.type
_entity_poly.pdbx_seq_one_letter_code
_entity_poly.pdbx_strand_id
1 'polypeptide(L)'
;MPEIVKTLSFDETEIKFTGDGKQGIFEGYASVFNNTDSDGDIILPGAFKNALANQTRKVAMFFNHKTWELPVGKWDSLAEDEKGLYVRGQLTPGHSGATDLKAAMQHGTVEGMSVGFSVTKDDYTIIPTGRIFKNILALREISVCTFPANEQAGIAAMKSVDGIETIRDVENWLRDSVGLTKSQAVGLIARFKSAIRSESEGDGNEAQINALLQSIKSFPSNLGN
;
A
#
# COMPACT_ATOMS: atom_id res chain seq x y z
N MET A 1 -10.99 -19.02 -20.96
CA MET A 1 -11.04 -19.17 -19.49
C MET A 1 -11.64 -17.89 -18.95
N PRO A 2 -12.54 -17.93 -17.98
CA PRO A 2 -13.05 -16.71 -17.37
C PRO A 2 -11.89 -15.99 -16.66
N GLU A 3 -11.81 -14.68 -16.83
CA GLU A 3 -10.95 -13.82 -16.08
C GLU A 3 -11.63 -13.49 -14.74
N ILE A 4 -10.89 -13.65 -13.65
CA ILE A 4 -11.34 -13.30 -12.32
C ILE A 4 -10.60 -12.04 -11.89
N VAL A 5 -11.37 -11.02 -11.54
CA VAL A 5 -10.86 -9.75 -11.00
C VAL A 5 -11.10 -9.75 -9.50
N LYS A 6 -10.05 -9.48 -8.73
CA LYS A 6 -10.07 -9.43 -7.26
C LYS A 6 -9.53 -8.10 -6.78
N THR A 7 -10.32 -7.42 -5.99
CA THR A 7 -9.96 -6.15 -5.37
C THR A 7 -9.77 -6.37 -3.87
N LEU A 8 -8.68 -5.85 -3.33
CA LEU A 8 -8.35 -5.93 -1.90
C LEU A 8 -8.76 -4.68 -1.16
N SER A 9 -9.04 -4.84 0.12
CA SER A 9 -9.30 -3.73 1.02
C SER A 9 -8.03 -2.93 1.29
N PHE A 10 -8.23 -1.70 1.72
CA PHE A 10 -7.20 -0.71 1.97
C PHE A 10 -6.24 -1.09 3.11
N ASP A 11 -6.77 -1.65 4.21
CA ASP A 11 -5.97 -2.10 5.36
C ASP A 11 -4.95 -3.18 5.01
N GLU A 12 -5.07 -3.79 3.83
CA GLU A 12 -4.26 -4.91 3.38
C GLU A 12 -3.28 -4.55 2.28
N THR A 13 -3.56 -3.46 1.53
CA THR A 13 -2.67 -2.93 0.48
C THR A 13 -1.97 -1.68 0.97
N GLU A 14 -0.73 -1.82 1.45
CA GLU A 14 0.11 -0.65 1.71
C GLU A 14 0.74 -0.17 0.39
N ILE A 15 0.19 0.88 -0.22
CA ILE A 15 0.84 1.56 -1.35
C ILE A 15 1.79 2.62 -0.80
N LYS A 16 3.09 2.45 -1.05
CA LYS A 16 4.13 3.40 -0.62
C LYS A 16 4.83 4.00 -1.84
N PHE A 17 4.88 5.32 -1.93
CA PHE A 17 5.76 5.98 -2.89
C PHE A 17 7.21 5.90 -2.38
N THR A 18 8.13 5.43 -3.24
CA THR A 18 9.55 5.35 -2.92
C THR A 18 10.29 6.58 -3.44
N GLY A 19 11.27 7.05 -2.68
CA GLY A 19 12.02 8.27 -2.99
C GLY A 19 11.21 9.54 -2.71
N ASP A 20 11.39 10.56 -3.54
CA ASP A 20 10.69 11.85 -3.45
C ASP A 20 9.28 11.83 -4.07
N GLY A 21 8.79 10.68 -4.50
CA GLY A 21 7.50 10.50 -5.17
C GLY A 21 7.42 11.13 -6.58
N LYS A 22 8.43 11.91 -7.01
CA LYS A 22 8.40 12.62 -8.30
C LYS A 22 8.42 11.69 -9.50
N GLN A 23 9.07 10.54 -9.37
CA GLN A 23 9.17 9.55 -10.44
C GLN A 23 7.93 8.65 -10.56
N GLY A 24 6.93 8.77 -9.68
CA GLY A 24 5.75 7.92 -9.69
C GLY A 24 6.05 6.44 -9.40
N ILE A 25 7.13 6.17 -8.65
CA ILE A 25 7.48 4.82 -8.21
C ILE A 25 6.77 4.54 -6.91
N PHE A 26 6.07 3.41 -6.82
CA PHE A 26 5.34 2.98 -5.65
C PHE A 26 5.44 1.48 -5.44
N GLU A 27 5.13 1.02 -4.26
CA GLU A 27 5.14 -0.38 -3.88
C GLU A 27 4.04 -0.69 -2.86
N GLY A 28 3.68 -1.94 -2.73
CA GLY A 28 2.66 -2.41 -1.80
C GLY A 28 2.22 -3.83 -2.07
N TYR A 29 1.17 -4.27 -1.38
CA TYR A 29 0.58 -5.60 -1.59
C TYR A 29 -0.61 -5.51 -2.54
N ALA A 30 -0.52 -6.22 -3.66
CA ALA A 30 -1.62 -6.35 -4.62
C ALA A 30 -2.62 -7.45 -4.23
N SER A 31 -2.23 -8.35 -3.32
CA SER A 31 -3.07 -9.38 -2.72
C SER A 31 -2.50 -9.77 -1.36
N VAL A 32 -3.35 -9.98 -0.36
CA VAL A 32 -2.97 -10.49 0.97
C VAL A 32 -3.57 -11.89 1.15
N PHE A 33 -2.79 -12.82 1.73
CA PHE A 33 -3.22 -14.19 1.94
C PHE A 33 -4.14 -14.35 3.13
N ASN A 34 -4.96 -15.41 3.07
CA ASN A 34 -5.89 -15.81 4.14
C ASN A 34 -6.93 -14.76 4.53
N ASN A 35 -7.04 -13.70 3.74
CA ASN A 35 -8.06 -12.68 3.90
C ASN A 35 -9.28 -13.00 3.05
N THR A 36 -10.47 -12.71 3.58
CA THR A 36 -11.74 -12.83 2.84
C THR A 36 -12.04 -11.50 2.16
N ASP A 37 -12.09 -11.50 0.84
CA ASP A 37 -12.44 -10.32 0.05
C ASP A 37 -13.97 -10.09 0.01
N SER A 38 -14.42 -9.01 -0.63
CA SER A 38 -15.86 -8.66 -0.73
C SER A 38 -16.70 -9.68 -1.49
N ASP A 39 -16.08 -10.51 -2.32
CA ASP A 39 -16.76 -11.60 -3.01
C ASP A 39 -16.84 -12.88 -2.14
N GLY A 40 -16.28 -12.83 -0.94
CA GLY A 40 -16.16 -13.95 -0.03
C GLY A 40 -15.02 -14.92 -0.38
N ASP A 41 -14.12 -14.50 -1.25
CA ASP A 41 -13.03 -15.33 -1.74
C ASP A 41 -11.76 -15.18 -0.90
N ILE A 42 -10.97 -16.24 -0.83
CA ILE A 42 -9.72 -16.32 -0.08
C ILE A 42 -8.61 -16.80 -1.01
N ILE A 43 -7.46 -16.11 -1.00
CA ILE A 43 -6.24 -16.56 -1.70
C ILE A 43 -5.27 -17.11 -0.67
N LEU A 44 -4.79 -18.35 -0.90
CA LEU A 44 -3.86 -19.02 0.01
C LEU A 44 -2.39 -18.69 -0.31
N PRO A 45 -1.49 -18.76 0.70
CA PRO A 45 -0.06 -18.70 0.46
C PRO A 45 0.39 -19.74 -0.58
N GLY A 46 1.24 -19.34 -1.51
CA GLY A 46 1.69 -20.18 -2.60
C GLY A 46 0.86 -20.08 -3.88
N ALA A 47 -0.30 -19.45 -3.85
CA ALA A 47 -1.20 -19.40 -4.98
C ALA A 47 -0.61 -18.71 -6.23
N PHE A 48 0.23 -17.70 -6.07
CA PHE A 48 0.84 -16.97 -7.18
C PHE A 48 2.14 -17.60 -7.70
N LYS A 49 2.74 -18.56 -6.98
CA LYS A 49 4.05 -19.14 -7.34
C LYS A 49 4.11 -19.65 -8.77
N ASN A 50 3.08 -20.38 -9.18
CA ASN A 50 3.01 -20.94 -10.53
C ASN A 50 2.89 -19.84 -11.59
N ALA A 51 2.00 -18.86 -11.38
CA ALA A 51 1.83 -17.73 -12.28
C ALA A 51 3.11 -16.93 -12.43
N LEU A 52 3.82 -16.63 -11.34
CA LEU A 52 5.07 -15.87 -11.35
C LEU A 52 6.21 -16.64 -12.04
N ALA A 53 6.34 -17.95 -11.80
CA ALA A 53 7.39 -18.78 -12.39
C ALA A 53 7.22 -18.99 -13.89
N ASN A 54 5.96 -19.06 -14.37
CA ASN A 54 5.62 -19.35 -15.77
C ASN A 54 5.14 -18.11 -16.55
N GLN A 55 5.46 -16.93 -16.07
CA GLN A 55 5.02 -15.68 -16.70
C GLN A 55 5.64 -15.52 -18.08
N THR A 56 4.83 -15.61 -19.12
CA THR A 56 5.26 -15.43 -20.52
C THR A 56 5.02 -14.00 -21.03
N ARG A 57 4.20 -13.23 -20.35
CA ARG A 57 3.84 -11.84 -20.70
C ARG A 57 4.00 -10.95 -19.47
N LYS A 58 4.32 -9.69 -19.69
CA LYS A 58 4.33 -8.70 -18.61
C LYS A 58 2.92 -8.54 -18.04
N VAL A 59 2.81 -8.47 -16.73
CA VAL A 59 1.57 -8.09 -16.03
C VAL A 59 1.29 -6.62 -16.35
N ALA A 60 0.10 -6.32 -16.84
CA ALA A 60 -0.27 -4.94 -17.17
C ALA A 60 -0.64 -4.15 -15.91
N MET A 61 -0.43 -2.83 -15.94
CA MET A 61 -0.87 -1.92 -14.89
C MET A 61 -1.99 -1.04 -15.44
N PHE A 62 -3.20 -1.15 -14.86
CA PHE A 62 -4.32 -0.32 -15.24
C PHE A 62 -4.85 0.48 -14.05
N PHE A 63 -5.85 1.32 -14.30
CA PHE A 63 -6.68 1.97 -13.31
C PHE A 63 -8.10 1.42 -13.41
N ASN A 64 -8.63 0.93 -12.27
CA ASN A 64 -10.00 0.37 -12.18
C ASN A 64 -10.30 -0.71 -13.25
N HIS A 65 -9.36 -1.63 -13.52
CA HIS A 65 -9.55 -2.74 -14.47
C HIS A 65 -9.93 -2.33 -15.90
N LYS A 66 -9.58 -1.12 -16.32
CA LYS A 66 -9.89 -0.62 -17.65
C LYS A 66 -8.93 -1.18 -18.69
N THR A 67 -9.02 -2.47 -18.95
CA THR A 67 -8.13 -3.20 -19.86
C THR A 67 -8.24 -2.77 -21.33
N TRP A 68 -9.23 -1.96 -21.68
CA TRP A 68 -9.41 -1.34 -23.01
C TRP A 68 -8.70 0.01 -23.14
N GLU A 69 -8.17 0.57 -22.05
CA GLU A 69 -7.36 1.80 -22.06
C GLU A 69 -5.87 1.46 -22.13
N LEU A 70 -5.04 2.47 -22.35
CA LEU A 70 -3.59 2.29 -22.30
C LEU A 70 -3.15 2.01 -20.85
N PRO A 71 -2.20 1.09 -20.65
CA PRO A 71 -1.63 0.86 -19.32
C PRO A 71 -1.06 2.15 -18.73
N VAL A 72 -1.38 2.42 -17.48
CA VAL A 72 -0.94 3.63 -16.77
C VAL A 72 0.48 3.53 -16.23
N GLY A 73 1.10 2.34 -16.30
CA GLY A 73 2.44 2.10 -15.77
C GLY A 73 2.96 0.71 -16.09
N LYS A 74 4.03 0.35 -15.41
CA LYS A 74 4.66 -0.98 -15.46
C LYS A 74 4.97 -1.48 -14.05
N TRP A 75 4.99 -2.79 -13.91
CA TRP A 75 5.51 -3.44 -12.71
C TRP A 75 7.00 -3.76 -12.92
N ASP A 76 7.86 -3.31 -12.01
CA ASP A 76 9.30 -3.56 -12.03
C ASP A 76 9.64 -4.88 -11.30
N SER A 77 8.89 -5.20 -10.24
CA SER A 77 9.03 -6.47 -9.52
C SER A 77 7.68 -6.96 -8.98
N LEU A 78 7.54 -8.26 -8.95
CA LEU A 78 6.41 -9.01 -8.41
C LEU A 78 6.99 -10.17 -7.63
N ALA A 79 6.66 -10.29 -6.36
CA ALA A 79 7.14 -11.36 -5.49
C ALA A 79 6.07 -11.80 -4.50
N GLU A 80 5.97 -13.09 -4.26
CA GLU A 80 5.16 -13.63 -3.19
C GLU A 80 6.02 -13.75 -1.92
N ASP A 81 5.52 -13.26 -0.80
CA ASP A 81 6.10 -13.42 0.52
C ASP A 81 5.10 -14.06 1.51
N GLU A 82 5.36 -14.00 2.81
CA GLU A 82 4.49 -14.58 3.84
C GLU A 82 3.14 -13.84 3.97
N LYS A 83 3.10 -12.55 3.65
CA LYS A 83 1.90 -11.71 3.75
C LYS A 83 1.03 -11.79 2.50
N GLY A 84 1.66 -11.83 1.30
CA GLY A 84 0.89 -11.79 0.06
C GLY A 84 1.72 -11.62 -1.22
N LEU A 85 1.09 -11.05 -2.25
CA LEU A 85 1.74 -10.65 -3.50
C LEU A 85 2.26 -9.21 -3.37
N TYR A 86 3.54 -9.06 -3.05
CA TYR A 86 4.22 -7.77 -2.99
C TYR A 86 4.62 -7.32 -4.39
N VAL A 87 4.38 -6.05 -4.70
CA VAL A 87 4.63 -5.48 -6.02
C VAL A 87 5.32 -4.13 -5.90
N ARG A 88 6.20 -3.83 -6.86
CA ARG A 88 6.79 -2.51 -7.07
C ARG A 88 6.61 -2.11 -8.51
N GLY A 89 6.13 -0.90 -8.74
CA GLY A 89 5.86 -0.41 -10.08
C GLY A 89 6.15 1.08 -10.24
N GLN A 90 6.05 1.51 -11.48
CA GLN A 90 6.26 2.89 -11.88
C GLN A 90 5.15 3.33 -12.82
N LEU A 91 4.52 4.46 -12.51
CA LEU A 91 3.57 5.13 -13.40
C LEU A 91 4.31 5.70 -14.62
N THR A 92 3.65 5.66 -15.77
CA THR A 92 4.25 6.10 -17.04
C THR A 92 4.44 7.62 -17.05
N PRO A 93 5.67 8.13 -17.13
CA PRO A 93 5.92 9.57 -17.21
C PRO A 93 5.26 10.18 -18.45
N GLY A 94 4.60 11.33 -18.31
CA GLY A 94 3.97 12.04 -19.41
C GLY A 94 2.64 11.46 -19.91
N HIS A 95 2.19 10.33 -19.40
CA HIS A 95 0.85 9.79 -19.66
C HIS A 95 -0.18 10.55 -18.79
N SER A 96 -1.20 11.17 -19.40
CA SER A 96 -2.18 12.01 -18.69
C SER A 96 -2.88 11.25 -17.57
N GLY A 97 -3.46 10.08 -17.87
CA GLY A 97 -4.11 9.24 -16.86
C GLY A 97 -3.19 8.76 -15.74
N ALA A 98 -1.89 8.54 -16.02
CA ALA A 98 -0.92 8.20 -14.97
C ALA A 98 -0.56 9.42 -14.11
N THR A 99 -0.56 10.61 -14.69
CA THR A 99 -0.34 11.87 -13.95
C THR A 99 -1.49 12.15 -12.99
N ASP A 100 -2.73 12.01 -13.46
CA ASP A 100 -3.93 12.19 -12.65
C ASP A 100 -4.03 11.12 -11.55
N LEU A 101 -3.74 9.85 -11.91
CA LEU A 101 -3.69 8.75 -10.96
C LEU A 101 -2.65 8.99 -9.86
N LYS A 102 -1.43 9.44 -10.25
CA LYS A 102 -0.38 9.78 -9.28
C LYS A 102 -0.85 10.84 -8.30
N ALA A 103 -1.48 11.91 -8.78
CA ALA A 103 -1.99 12.98 -7.93
C ALA A 103 -3.07 12.44 -6.96
N ALA A 104 -3.98 11.58 -7.44
CA ALA A 104 -5.01 10.94 -6.63
C ALA A 104 -4.41 10.01 -5.56
N MET A 105 -3.39 9.20 -5.91
CA MET A 105 -2.68 8.33 -4.97
C MET A 105 -1.93 9.15 -3.90
N GLN A 106 -1.25 10.23 -4.29
CA GLN A 106 -0.55 11.11 -3.35
C GLN A 106 -1.51 11.86 -2.42
N HIS A 107 -2.70 12.18 -2.92
CA HIS A 107 -3.75 12.81 -2.12
C HIS A 107 -4.47 11.82 -1.19
N GLY A 108 -4.32 10.51 -1.42
CA GLY A 108 -5.01 9.47 -0.67
C GLY A 108 -6.48 9.28 -1.06
N THR A 109 -6.87 9.64 -2.27
CA THR A 109 -8.21 9.37 -2.81
C THR A 109 -8.27 8.09 -3.62
N VAL A 110 -7.09 7.53 -3.94
CA VAL A 110 -6.94 6.24 -4.62
C VAL A 110 -5.83 5.47 -3.91
N GLU A 111 -6.16 4.35 -3.31
CA GLU A 111 -5.29 3.70 -2.35
C GLU A 111 -5.30 2.17 -2.47
N GLY A 112 -6.26 1.59 -3.20
CA GLY A 112 -6.41 0.15 -3.35
C GLY A 112 -5.64 -0.41 -4.54
N MET A 113 -5.35 -1.71 -4.49
CA MET A 113 -4.90 -2.50 -5.63
C MET A 113 -5.79 -3.73 -5.80
N SER A 114 -5.85 -4.23 -7.02
CA SER A 114 -6.66 -5.38 -7.39
C SER A 114 -5.93 -6.22 -8.41
N VAL A 115 -6.14 -7.53 -8.39
CA VAL A 115 -5.48 -8.49 -9.27
C VAL A 115 -6.47 -9.12 -10.25
N GLY A 116 -6.12 -9.13 -11.53
CA GLY A 116 -6.82 -9.87 -12.58
C GLY A 116 -6.04 -11.13 -12.97
N PHE A 117 -6.64 -12.30 -12.81
CA PHE A 117 -5.98 -13.57 -13.03
C PHE A 117 -6.89 -14.63 -13.68
N SER A 118 -6.29 -15.73 -14.11
CA SER A 118 -6.99 -16.89 -14.66
C SER A 118 -6.77 -18.12 -13.82
N VAL A 119 -7.82 -18.93 -13.67
CA VAL A 119 -7.81 -20.21 -12.96
C VAL A 119 -8.59 -21.26 -13.75
N THR A 120 -8.38 -22.53 -13.43
CA THR A 120 -9.23 -23.66 -13.80
C THR A 120 -10.08 -24.09 -12.61
N LYS A 121 -11.00 -25.04 -12.80
CA LYS A 121 -11.86 -25.56 -11.72
C LYS A 121 -11.07 -26.30 -10.63
N ASP A 122 -9.89 -26.80 -10.98
CA ASP A 122 -9.02 -27.54 -10.06
C ASP A 122 -8.18 -26.61 -9.15
N ASP A 123 -8.08 -25.33 -9.50
CA ASP A 123 -7.25 -24.34 -8.82
C ASP A 123 -7.92 -23.72 -7.57
N TYR A 124 -9.24 -23.97 -7.40
CA TYR A 124 -9.98 -23.43 -6.26
C TYR A 124 -10.99 -24.43 -5.68
N THR A 125 -11.42 -24.16 -4.47
CA THR A 125 -12.51 -24.90 -3.80
C THR A 125 -13.65 -23.94 -3.53
N ILE A 126 -14.89 -24.36 -3.81
CA ILE A 126 -16.09 -23.59 -3.50
C ILE A 126 -16.41 -23.78 -2.02
N ILE A 127 -16.70 -22.69 -1.33
CA ILE A 127 -17.17 -22.64 0.05
C ILE A 127 -18.50 -21.87 0.11
N PRO A 128 -19.28 -21.94 1.20
CA PRO A 128 -20.58 -21.25 1.28
C PRO A 128 -20.52 -19.73 1.06
N THR A 129 -19.41 -19.09 1.41
CA THR A 129 -19.22 -17.64 1.32
C THR A 129 -18.53 -17.20 0.04
N GLY A 130 -17.90 -18.11 -0.73
CA GLY A 130 -17.12 -17.77 -1.91
C GLY A 130 -16.23 -18.91 -2.37
N ARG A 131 -14.95 -18.64 -2.63
CA ARG A 131 -13.96 -19.62 -3.13
C ARG A 131 -12.64 -19.50 -2.39
N ILE A 132 -11.94 -20.61 -2.28
CA ILE A 132 -10.56 -20.65 -1.77
C ILE A 132 -9.63 -20.97 -2.94
N PHE A 133 -8.82 -20.02 -3.38
CA PHE A 133 -7.85 -20.17 -4.46
C PHE A 133 -6.54 -20.75 -3.91
N LYS A 134 -6.14 -21.88 -4.47
CA LYS A 134 -4.90 -22.60 -4.11
C LYS A 134 -3.80 -22.39 -5.14
N ASN A 135 -4.19 -22.10 -6.38
CA ASN A 135 -3.28 -21.89 -7.50
C ASN A 135 -3.85 -20.85 -8.46
N ILE A 136 -3.00 -20.00 -8.99
CA ILE A 136 -3.31 -19.03 -10.03
C ILE A 136 -2.51 -19.43 -11.28
N LEU A 137 -3.23 -19.71 -12.37
CA LEU A 137 -2.62 -20.19 -13.59
C LEU A 137 -1.85 -19.09 -14.32
N ALA A 138 -2.42 -17.89 -14.38
CA ALA A 138 -1.79 -16.75 -15.01
C ALA A 138 -2.26 -15.44 -14.36
N LEU A 139 -1.31 -14.59 -14.00
CA LEU A 139 -1.56 -13.21 -13.55
C LEU A 139 -1.56 -12.31 -14.79
N ARG A 140 -2.68 -11.65 -15.05
CA ARG A 140 -2.89 -10.87 -16.28
C ARG A 140 -2.62 -9.41 -16.11
N GLU A 141 -3.15 -8.83 -15.04
CA GLU A 141 -3.00 -7.43 -14.71
C GLU A 141 -3.05 -7.22 -13.19
N ILE A 142 -2.53 -6.09 -12.76
CA ILE A 142 -2.73 -5.54 -11.42
C ILE A 142 -3.11 -4.09 -11.62
N SER A 143 -4.28 -3.73 -11.11
CA SER A 143 -4.83 -2.39 -11.23
C SER A 143 -4.74 -1.62 -9.92
N VAL A 144 -4.45 -0.34 -10.02
CA VAL A 144 -4.72 0.61 -8.93
C VAL A 144 -6.21 0.95 -8.98
N CYS A 145 -6.91 0.90 -7.84
CA CYS A 145 -8.36 1.00 -7.77
C CYS A 145 -8.84 2.06 -6.77
N THR A 146 -9.95 2.72 -7.10
CA THR A 146 -10.60 3.73 -6.25
C THR A 146 -11.37 3.10 -5.09
N PHE A 147 -12.05 1.98 -5.35
CA PHE A 147 -12.85 1.28 -4.37
C PHE A 147 -12.27 -0.12 -4.15
N PRO A 148 -11.60 -0.34 -3.03
CA PRO A 148 -11.26 -1.68 -2.62
C PRO A 148 -12.53 -2.46 -2.26
N ALA A 149 -12.49 -3.78 -2.39
CA ALA A 149 -13.64 -4.64 -2.20
C ALA A 149 -14.17 -4.71 -0.74
N ASN A 150 -13.51 -4.12 0.24
CA ASN A 150 -13.97 -4.10 1.62
C ASN A 150 -14.33 -2.69 2.08
N GLU A 151 -15.65 -2.44 2.30
CA GLU A 151 -16.19 -1.16 2.76
C GLU A 151 -15.86 -0.82 4.23
N GLN A 152 -15.27 -1.75 4.99
CA GLN A 152 -14.90 -1.54 6.40
C GLN A 152 -13.49 -0.98 6.59
N ALA A 153 -12.75 -0.77 5.54
CA ALA A 153 -11.41 -0.19 5.57
C ALA A 153 -11.47 1.32 5.86
N GLY A 154 -11.34 1.65 7.11
CA GLY A 154 -11.15 3.03 7.56
C GLY A 154 -9.73 3.50 7.26
N ILE A 155 -9.64 4.56 6.49
CA ILE A 155 -8.52 5.41 6.11
C ILE A 155 -7.35 5.40 7.11
N ALA A 156 -6.29 4.65 6.83
CA ALA A 156 -4.95 4.98 7.28
C ALA A 156 -4.32 5.86 6.20
N ALA A 157 -4.66 7.13 6.19
CA ALA A 157 -4.07 8.09 5.27
C ALA A 157 -2.57 8.15 5.53
N MET A 158 -1.75 7.54 4.69
CA MET A 158 -0.37 7.95 4.51
C MET A 158 -0.38 9.32 3.82
N LYS A 159 -0.67 10.36 4.60
CA LYS A 159 -0.33 11.72 4.19
C LYS A 159 1.16 11.75 4.03
N SER A 160 1.63 11.94 2.80
CA SER A 160 3.03 12.24 2.50
C SER A 160 3.54 13.29 3.48
N VAL A 161 4.70 13.07 4.07
CA VAL A 161 5.41 14.09 4.88
C VAL A 161 5.70 15.35 4.07
N ASP A 162 5.63 15.27 2.73
CA ASP A 162 5.92 16.36 1.78
C ASP A 162 4.93 17.54 1.84
N GLY A 163 3.75 17.37 2.47
CA GLY A 163 2.77 18.44 2.72
C GLY A 163 2.84 19.02 4.13
N ILE A 164 3.85 18.66 4.93
CA ILE A 164 4.01 19.19 6.29
C ILE A 164 4.89 20.45 6.22
N GLU A 165 4.24 21.60 6.17
CA GLU A 165 4.93 22.91 6.17
C GLU A 165 4.83 23.60 7.53
N THR A 166 3.85 23.25 8.35
CA THR A 166 3.59 23.90 9.63
C THR A 166 3.55 22.90 10.78
N ILE A 167 3.74 23.40 12.01
CA ILE A 167 3.58 22.58 13.22
C ILE A 167 2.17 22.02 13.37
N ARG A 168 1.18 22.72 12.84
CA ARG A 168 -0.21 22.27 12.82
C ARG A 168 -0.39 21.07 11.89
N ASP A 169 0.37 21.05 10.78
CA ASP A 169 0.34 19.91 9.86
C ASP A 169 1.00 18.69 10.51
N VAL A 170 2.10 18.88 11.27
CA VAL A 170 2.71 17.81 12.08
C VAL A 170 1.72 17.29 13.12
N GLU A 171 1.00 18.17 13.86
CA GLU A 171 0.00 17.76 14.83
C GLU A 171 -1.12 16.93 14.17
N ASN A 172 -1.64 17.41 13.04
CA ASN A 172 -2.68 16.71 12.29
C ASN A 172 -2.18 15.36 11.78
N TRP A 173 -0.98 15.31 11.21
CA TRP A 173 -0.37 14.07 10.73
C TRP A 173 -0.18 13.05 11.86
N LEU A 174 0.34 13.46 13.03
CA LEU A 174 0.50 12.59 14.19
C LEU A 174 -0.82 12.04 14.72
N ARG A 175 -1.89 12.82 14.63
CA ARG A 175 -3.22 12.41 15.07
C ARG A 175 -3.89 11.48 14.05
N ASP A 176 -3.82 11.84 12.77
CA ASP A 176 -4.56 11.18 11.70
C ASP A 176 -3.85 9.91 11.20
N SER A 177 -2.49 9.91 11.19
CA SER A 177 -1.70 8.81 10.61
C SER A 177 -1.06 7.90 11.67
N VAL A 178 -0.83 8.41 12.89
CA VAL A 178 -0.22 7.64 13.99
C VAL A 178 -1.23 7.30 15.09
N GLY A 179 -2.45 7.85 15.01
CA GLY A 179 -3.51 7.61 15.99
C GLY A 179 -3.29 8.28 17.35
N LEU A 180 -2.41 9.28 17.45
CA LEU A 180 -2.17 9.97 18.71
C LEU A 180 -3.33 10.88 19.10
N THR A 181 -3.64 10.95 20.38
CA THR A 181 -4.53 11.98 20.91
C THR A 181 -3.89 13.37 20.76
N LYS A 182 -4.68 14.42 20.75
CA LYS A 182 -4.18 15.80 20.66
C LYS A 182 -3.10 16.11 21.70
N SER A 183 -3.29 15.67 22.93
CA SER A 183 -2.31 15.89 24.02
C SER A 183 -1.01 15.13 23.78
N GLN A 184 -1.05 13.92 23.24
CA GLN A 184 0.13 13.13 22.89
C GLN A 184 0.89 13.75 21.71
N ALA A 185 0.19 14.18 20.65
CA ALA A 185 0.79 14.85 19.51
C ALA A 185 1.48 16.16 19.91
N VAL A 186 0.80 17.01 20.68
CA VAL A 186 1.37 18.27 21.19
C VAL A 186 2.58 18.01 22.12
N GLY A 187 2.49 17.00 22.99
CA GLY A 187 3.61 16.62 23.87
C GLY A 187 4.82 16.12 23.09
N LEU A 188 4.62 15.33 22.04
CA LEU A 188 5.69 14.84 21.17
C LEU A 188 6.35 16.01 20.41
N ILE A 189 5.56 16.90 19.82
CA ILE A 189 6.06 18.11 19.12
C ILE A 189 6.87 18.99 20.07
N ALA A 190 6.43 19.16 21.32
CA ALA A 190 7.17 19.95 22.32
C ALA A 190 8.54 19.35 22.64
N ARG A 191 8.63 18.01 22.73
CA ARG A 191 9.92 17.31 22.92
C ARG A 191 10.85 17.46 21.72
N PHE A 192 10.33 17.35 20.49
CA PHE A 192 11.12 17.60 19.28
C PHE A 192 11.68 19.02 19.25
N LYS A 193 10.84 20.03 19.54
CA LYS A 193 11.29 21.42 19.60
C LYS A 193 12.37 21.65 20.66
N SER A 194 12.25 21.01 21.83
CA SER A 194 13.23 21.08 22.89
C SER A 194 14.55 20.44 22.46
N ALA A 195 14.51 19.27 21.81
CA ALA A 195 15.70 18.60 21.31
C ALA A 195 16.45 19.42 20.25
N ILE A 196 15.72 19.94 19.24
CA ILE A 196 16.31 20.79 18.19
C ILE A 196 16.92 22.07 18.77
N ARG A 197 16.31 22.68 19.80
CA ARG A 197 16.79 23.88 20.43
C ARG A 197 18.05 23.62 21.25
N SER A 198 18.19 22.47 21.89
CA SER A 198 19.40 22.08 22.61
C SER A 198 20.58 21.79 21.68
N GLU A 199 20.32 21.43 20.41
CA GLU A 199 21.35 21.21 19.39
C GLU A 199 21.88 22.51 18.77
N SER A 200 21.05 23.56 18.74
CA SER A 200 21.48 24.88 18.23
C SER A 200 22.39 25.66 19.21
N GLU A 201 22.52 25.22 20.45
CA GLU A 201 23.34 25.85 21.50
C GLU A 201 24.58 25.02 21.91
N GLY A 202 24.83 23.86 21.27
CA GLY A 202 25.99 23.00 21.58
C GLY A 202 26.32 22.01 20.49
N ASP A 203 27.62 21.71 20.34
CA ASP A 203 28.18 20.75 19.37
C ASP A 203 27.43 19.44 19.35
N GLY A 204 26.98 19.03 18.11
CA GLY A 204 26.03 17.98 17.82
C GLY A 204 26.25 16.66 18.54
N ASN A 205 25.23 16.18 19.19
CA ASN A 205 25.26 14.93 19.91
C ASN A 205 24.45 13.85 19.11
N GLU A 206 25.13 13.15 18.16
CA GLU A 206 24.61 11.99 17.44
C GLU A 206 23.98 10.94 18.37
N ALA A 207 24.46 10.82 19.60
CA ALA A 207 23.93 9.90 20.60
C ALA A 207 22.49 10.26 21.03
N GLN A 208 22.12 11.53 21.08
CA GLN A 208 20.76 11.96 21.43
C GLN A 208 19.78 11.76 20.29
N ILE A 209 20.23 11.98 19.05
CA ILE A 209 19.44 11.68 17.84
C ILE A 209 19.16 10.17 17.76
N ASN A 210 20.17 9.36 18.01
CA ASN A 210 20.04 7.90 18.01
C ASN A 210 19.15 7.40 19.17
N ALA A 211 19.21 8.01 20.35
CA ALA A 211 18.32 7.69 21.47
C ALA A 211 16.87 8.09 21.18
N LEU A 212 16.64 9.21 20.49
CA LEU A 212 15.33 9.66 20.06
C LEU A 212 14.75 8.74 18.97
N LEU A 213 15.57 8.35 17.99
CA LEU A 213 15.20 7.38 16.95
C LEU A 213 14.90 5.99 17.54
N GLN A 214 15.64 5.57 18.56
CA GLN A 214 15.34 4.33 19.28
C GLN A 214 14.04 4.43 20.09
N SER A 215 13.75 5.56 20.71
CA SER A 215 12.50 5.76 21.44
C SER A 215 11.28 5.80 20.52
N ILE A 216 11.42 6.31 19.30
CA ILE A 216 10.36 6.26 18.26
C ILE A 216 10.16 4.82 17.77
N LYS A 217 11.23 4.06 17.57
CA LYS A 217 11.16 2.64 17.16
C LYS A 217 10.63 1.71 18.25
N SER A 218 10.71 2.11 19.52
CA SER A 218 10.21 1.33 20.68
C SER A 218 8.77 1.67 21.06
N PHE A 219 8.09 2.57 20.37
CA PHE A 219 6.65 2.77 20.55
C PHE A 219 5.93 1.51 20.07
N PRO A 220 5.19 0.81 20.95
CA PRO A 220 4.48 -0.39 20.54
C PRO A 220 3.43 -0.01 19.48
N SER A 221 3.46 -0.67 18.35
CA SER A 221 2.45 -0.62 17.28
C SER A 221 1.11 -1.28 17.68
N ASN A 222 0.88 -1.47 18.98
CA ASN A 222 -0.34 -2.02 19.56
C ASN A 222 -1.07 -0.94 20.35
N LEU A 223 -1.81 -0.07 19.68
CA LEU A 223 -2.89 0.71 20.28
C LEU A 223 -4.18 0.44 19.50
N GLY A 224 -4.68 -0.80 19.66
CA GLY A 224 -5.99 -1.21 19.22
C GLY A 224 -6.51 -2.26 20.19
N ASN A 225 -7.29 -1.84 21.15
CA ASN A 225 -8.40 -2.55 21.76
C ASN A 225 -9.59 -1.61 21.73
#